data_c8199aea6bf4d04d54189f6dadcc0fd1
#
_entry.id   c8199aea6bf4d04d54189f6dadcc0fd1
#
_cell.length_a   1.000
_cell.length_b   1.000
_cell.length_c   1.000
_cell.angle_alpha   90.00
_cell.angle_beta   90.00
_cell.angle_gamma   90.00
#
_symmetry.space_group_name_H-M   'P 1'
#
loop_
_entity.id
_entity.type
_entity.pdbx_description
1 polymer ?
#
loop_
_entity_poly.entity_id
_entity_poly.type
_entity_poly.pdbx_seq_one_letter_code
_entity_poly.pdbx_strand_id
1 'polypeptide(L)'
;MFDLAGDDAIQFGLGEPDFQPPNVAIKAFSRAMEEGRNKYTTTAGLPDLRKKIAESWHHRESSLDESNVCITMSGTNALLDIFLALVNPGDNVLIPEPYFPLYPTDVVLCGGEANMYPCYFENGFVPLVEDLESRINENTIAILYNFPSNPTGGNVTEEQRDVLVQFAKDNDLWLITDEVYDKIVYDSEHVSFLGAGYDKVIMINSFSKTFAMTGWRIGYLLSPDSDAMVQLTKMQYYVTACSNDAMQYAVLEAMEKASNYPSEMCAEFKGRRDLICKRLNAMPRVSCNVPTGAFYVFPKFDIPDYTSEELAMKMLEGGVLCSPGTAFGAAGEGHLRFAYTIGREDISRGMDRVEEVLSKLV
;
A
#
# COMPACT_ATOMS: atom_id res chain seq x y z
N MET A 1 -18.50 -6.54 9.29
CA MET A 1 -19.07 -5.31 8.72
C MET A 1 -19.48 -5.48 7.27
N PHE A 2 -18.62 -5.98 6.37
CA PHE A 2 -18.98 -6.17 4.96
C PHE A 2 -20.24 -7.04 4.77
N ASP A 3 -20.33 -8.14 5.48
CA ASP A 3 -21.49 -9.06 5.42
C ASP A 3 -22.77 -8.49 6.06
N LEU A 4 -22.67 -7.38 6.78
CA LEU A 4 -23.80 -6.70 7.43
C LEU A 4 -24.30 -5.50 6.62
N ALA A 5 -23.58 -5.10 5.57
CA ALA A 5 -23.96 -3.97 4.74
C ALA A 5 -25.17 -4.34 3.87
N GLY A 6 -26.23 -3.51 3.93
CA GLY A 6 -27.37 -3.64 3.01
C GLY A 6 -26.97 -3.27 1.57
N ASP A 7 -27.78 -3.71 0.60
CA ASP A 7 -27.53 -3.48 -0.84
C ASP A 7 -27.42 -2.00 -1.24
N ASP A 8 -27.97 -1.09 -0.42
CA ASP A 8 -27.96 0.37 -0.63
C ASP A 8 -26.83 1.10 0.11
N ALA A 9 -25.96 0.37 0.84
CA ALA A 9 -24.86 0.95 1.57
C ALA A 9 -23.78 1.48 0.61
N ILE A 10 -23.30 2.71 0.89
CA ILE A 10 -22.23 3.33 0.10
C ILE A 10 -20.88 2.83 0.62
N GLN A 11 -20.10 2.27 -0.30
CA GLN A 11 -18.89 1.51 -0.02
C GLN A 11 -17.64 2.39 0.04
N PHE A 12 -17.18 2.73 1.25
CA PHE A 12 -15.86 3.35 1.48
C PHE A 12 -14.88 2.38 2.17
N GLY A 13 -15.27 1.15 2.42
CA GLY A 13 -14.44 0.18 3.15
C GLY A 13 -13.38 -0.49 2.30
N LEU A 14 -13.60 -0.67 0.99
CA LEU A 14 -12.73 -1.44 0.12
C LEU A 14 -11.71 -0.57 -0.60
N GLY A 15 -10.42 -0.88 -0.41
CA GLY A 15 -9.30 -0.21 -1.09
C GLY A 15 -9.01 -0.78 -2.48
N GLU A 16 -9.98 -0.70 -3.39
CA GLU A 16 -9.90 -1.22 -4.75
C GLU A 16 -10.35 -0.17 -5.76
N PRO A 17 -9.52 0.19 -6.78
CA PRO A 17 -9.94 1.08 -7.83
C PRO A 17 -11.18 0.58 -8.57
N ASP A 18 -12.18 1.43 -8.79
CA ASP A 18 -13.38 1.15 -9.57
C ASP A 18 -13.16 1.17 -11.09
N PHE A 19 -11.93 1.32 -11.51
CA PHE A 19 -11.51 1.29 -12.90
C PHE A 19 -11.34 -0.15 -13.41
N GLN A 20 -11.48 -0.34 -14.72
CA GLN A 20 -11.12 -1.61 -15.37
C GLN A 20 -9.64 -1.58 -15.77
N PRO A 21 -8.94 -2.72 -15.79
CA PRO A 21 -7.60 -2.78 -16.37
C PRO A 21 -7.55 -2.23 -17.80
N PRO A 22 -6.41 -1.71 -18.29
CA PRO A 22 -6.29 -1.26 -19.66
C PRO A 22 -6.70 -2.35 -20.66
N ASN A 23 -7.51 -2.00 -21.67
CA ASN A 23 -7.99 -2.95 -22.68
C ASN A 23 -6.85 -3.70 -23.38
N VAL A 24 -5.70 -3.05 -23.56
CA VAL A 24 -4.51 -3.70 -24.15
C VAL A 24 -4.04 -4.87 -23.30
N ALA A 25 -4.05 -4.75 -21.97
CA ALA A 25 -3.68 -5.82 -21.05
C ALA A 25 -4.69 -6.99 -21.09
N ILE A 26 -6.00 -6.69 -21.10
CA ILE A 26 -7.05 -7.72 -21.20
C ILE A 26 -6.90 -8.53 -22.48
N LYS A 27 -6.69 -7.85 -23.62
CA LYS A 27 -6.46 -8.52 -24.91
C LYS A 27 -5.15 -9.32 -24.95
N ALA A 28 -4.09 -8.79 -24.34
CA ALA A 28 -2.81 -9.48 -24.25
C ALA A 28 -2.90 -10.74 -23.42
N PHE A 29 -3.63 -10.70 -22.30
CA PHE A 29 -3.90 -11.86 -21.46
C PHE A 29 -4.61 -12.99 -22.24
N SER A 30 -5.73 -12.65 -22.92
CA SER A 30 -6.47 -13.64 -23.73
C SER A 30 -5.60 -14.25 -24.80
N ARG A 31 -4.86 -13.41 -25.53
CA ARG A 31 -3.94 -13.86 -26.60
C ARG A 31 -2.84 -14.78 -26.02
N ALA A 32 -2.22 -14.41 -24.93
CA ALA A 32 -1.18 -15.22 -24.29
C ALA A 32 -1.71 -16.63 -23.91
N MET A 33 -2.93 -16.72 -23.37
CA MET A 33 -3.58 -17.99 -23.07
C MET A 33 -3.82 -18.83 -24.31
N GLU A 34 -4.31 -18.25 -25.41
CA GLU A 34 -4.55 -18.90 -26.71
C GLU A 34 -3.25 -19.39 -27.34
N GLU A 35 -2.15 -18.66 -27.18
CA GLU A 35 -0.81 -19.01 -27.64
C GLU A 35 -0.12 -20.09 -26.79
N GLY A 36 -0.80 -20.57 -25.72
CA GLY A 36 -0.29 -21.66 -24.89
C GLY A 36 0.65 -21.20 -23.76
N ARG A 37 0.63 -19.93 -23.39
CA ARG A 37 1.35 -19.39 -22.23
C ARG A 37 0.68 -19.84 -20.92
N ASN A 38 0.73 -21.15 -20.67
CA ASN A 38 0.04 -21.83 -19.56
C ASN A 38 1.01 -22.77 -18.81
N LYS A 39 2.30 -22.48 -18.85
CA LYS A 39 3.35 -23.30 -18.25
C LYS A 39 4.03 -22.58 -17.10
N TYR A 40 4.83 -23.30 -16.33
CA TYR A 40 5.72 -22.67 -15.38
C TYR A 40 6.71 -21.75 -16.09
N THR A 41 6.88 -20.55 -15.55
CA THR A 41 7.97 -19.65 -15.91
C THR A 41 9.20 -19.91 -15.03
N THR A 42 10.26 -19.14 -15.21
CA THR A 42 11.30 -19.06 -14.17
C THR A 42 10.67 -18.51 -12.90
N THR A 43 11.19 -18.92 -11.75
CA THR A 43 10.67 -18.47 -10.45
C THR A 43 10.63 -16.95 -10.32
N ALA A 44 11.72 -16.29 -10.73
CA ALA A 44 11.79 -14.82 -10.71
C ALA A 44 10.84 -14.13 -11.70
N GLY A 45 10.22 -14.87 -12.63
CA GLY A 45 9.33 -14.35 -13.67
C GLY A 45 10.00 -14.11 -15.01
N LEU A 46 9.22 -13.62 -15.98
CA LEU A 46 9.67 -13.41 -17.36
C LEU A 46 10.82 -12.38 -17.42
N PRO A 47 11.94 -12.70 -18.07
CA PRO A 47 13.09 -11.78 -18.15
C PRO A 47 12.73 -10.41 -18.75
N ASP A 48 11.92 -10.37 -19.81
CA ASP A 48 11.52 -9.12 -20.47
C ASP A 48 10.68 -8.22 -19.53
N LEU A 49 9.78 -8.80 -18.74
CA LEU A 49 9.00 -8.05 -17.76
C LEU A 49 9.90 -7.52 -16.64
N ARG A 50 10.78 -8.35 -16.10
CA ARG A 50 11.73 -7.99 -15.06
C ARG A 50 12.65 -6.86 -15.53
N LYS A 51 13.18 -6.97 -16.73
CA LYS A 51 13.99 -5.91 -17.37
C LYS A 51 13.19 -4.62 -17.51
N LYS A 52 11.94 -4.70 -17.99
CA LYS A 52 11.06 -3.51 -18.13
C LYS A 52 10.77 -2.84 -16.79
N ILE A 53 10.59 -3.62 -15.73
CA ILE A 53 10.42 -3.09 -14.36
C ILE A 53 11.72 -2.40 -13.90
N ALA A 54 12.89 -3.06 -14.00
CA ALA A 54 14.16 -2.46 -13.62
C ALA A 54 14.39 -1.12 -14.35
N GLU A 55 14.20 -1.09 -15.68
CA GLU A 55 14.31 0.14 -16.49
C GLU A 55 13.36 1.25 -16.01
N SER A 56 12.18 0.91 -15.52
CA SER A 56 11.22 1.91 -15.02
C SER A 56 11.69 2.60 -13.74
N TRP A 57 12.65 2.04 -13.03
CA TRP A 57 13.24 2.57 -11.81
C TRP A 57 14.65 3.17 -12.01
N HIS A 58 15.22 3.15 -13.23
CA HIS A 58 16.55 3.72 -13.51
C HIS A 58 16.68 5.20 -13.17
N HIS A 59 15.61 5.95 -13.11
CA HIS A 59 15.60 7.35 -12.68
C HIS A 59 15.86 7.51 -11.18
N ARG A 60 15.75 6.43 -10.39
CA ARG A 60 16.04 6.37 -8.96
C ARG A 60 17.34 5.61 -8.69
N GLU A 61 17.51 4.44 -9.30
CA GLU A 61 18.70 3.58 -9.14
C GLU A 61 19.10 3.00 -10.51
N SER A 62 20.11 3.59 -11.11
CA SER A 62 20.53 3.29 -12.49
C SER A 62 21.27 1.96 -12.65
N SER A 63 21.70 1.34 -11.55
CA SER A 63 22.43 0.06 -11.55
C SER A 63 21.53 -1.17 -11.68
N LEU A 64 20.21 -1.00 -11.56
CA LEU A 64 19.24 -2.09 -11.59
C LEU A 64 19.21 -2.78 -12.96
N ASP A 65 19.12 -4.10 -12.92
CA ASP A 65 18.80 -4.93 -14.09
C ASP A 65 17.73 -5.97 -13.73
N GLU A 66 17.47 -6.90 -14.65
CA GLU A 66 16.46 -7.94 -14.42
C GLU A 66 16.78 -8.86 -13.23
N SER A 67 18.04 -8.98 -12.79
CA SER A 67 18.41 -9.80 -11.63
C SER A 67 17.94 -9.20 -10.31
N ASN A 68 17.72 -7.90 -10.28
CA ASN A 68 17.22 -7.16 -9.11
C ASN A 68 15.69 -7.23 -8.91
N VAL A 69 14.95 -7.93 -9.78
CA VAL A 69 13.49 -7.99 -9.77
C VAL A 69 13.00 -9.43 -9.67
N CYS A 70 12.01 -9.68 -8.81
CA CYS A 70 11.27 -10.93 -8.75
C CYS A 70 9.76 -10.65 -8.86
N ILE A 71 9.10 -11.29 -9.83
CA ILE A 71 7.65 -11.20 -10.03
C ILE A 71 6.95 -12.10 -9.01
N THR A 72 5.98 -11.54 -8.31
CA THR A 72 5.21 -12.22 -7.27
C THR A 72 3.74 -12.33 -7.64
N MET A 73 2.98 -13.17 -6.95
CA MET A 73 1.53 -13.28 -7.16
C MET A 73 0.74 -12.08 -6.58
N SER A 74 1.38 -11.12 -5.97
CA SER A 74 0.85 -9.82 -5.52
C SER A 74 1.90 -9.11 -4.65
N GLY A 75 1.68 -7.84 -4.31
CA GLY A 75 2.43 -7.20 -3.21
C GLY A 75 2.29 -7.93 -1.87
N THR A 76 1.12 -8.52 -1.58
CA THR A 76 0.89 -9.36 -0.39
C THR A 76 1.80 -10.60 -0.36
N ASN A 77 1.98 -11.28 -1.49
CA ASN A 77 2.90 -12.41 -1.56
C ASN A 77 4.36 -11.93 -1.43
N ALA A 78 4.73 -10.81 -2.07
CA ALA A 78 6.05 -10.22 -1.91
C ALA A 78 6.39 -9.93 -0.45
N LEU A 79 5.44 -9.39 0.31
CA LEU A 79 5.59 -9.10 1.74
C LEU A 79 5.90 -10.38 2.53
N LEU A 80 5.13 -11.44 2.32
CA LEU A 80 5.35 -12.73 2.97
C LEU A 80 6.72 -13.32 2.60
N ASP A 81 7.12 -13.28 1.33
CA ASP A 81 8.42 -13.77 0.87
C ASP A 81 9.58 -13.05 1.56
N ILE A 82 9.44 -11.73 1.79
CA ILE A 82 10.45 -10.93 2.49
C ILE A 82 10.57 -11.38 3.95
N PHE A 83 9.47 -11.49 4.68
CA PHE A 83 9.54 -11.90 6.08
C PHE A 83 10.00 -13.35 6.25
N LEU A 84 9.61 -14.26 5.35
CA LEU A 84 10.14 -15.63 5.33
C LEU A 84 11.65 -15.70 5.07
N ALA A 85 12.19 -14.72 4.33
CA ALA A 85 13.62 -14.66 4.03
C ALA A 85 14.44 -14.04 5.17
N LEU A 86 13.88 -13.06 5.90
CA LEU A 86 14.61 -12.25 6.86
C LEU A 86 14.39 -12.65 8.32
N VAL A 87 13.15 -13.02 8.69
CA VAL A 87 12.74 -13.15 10.09
C VAL A 87 13.05 -14.55 10.63
N ASN A 88 13.67 -14.61 11.81
CA ASN A 88 13.86 -15.82 12.60
C ASN A 88 13.14 -15.68 13.96
N PRO A 89 12.87 -16.79 14.67
CA PRO A 89 12.33 -16.71 16.00
C PRO A 89 13.21 -15.87 16.96
N GLY A 90 12.60 -14.85 17.56
CA GLY A 90 13.29 -13.91 18.46
C GLY A 90 13.64 -12.57 17.80
N ASP A 91 13.62 -12.50 16.47
CA ASP A 91 13.79 -11.23 15.75
C ASP A 91 12.54 -10.35 15.86
N ASN A 92 12.70 -9.03 15.80
CA ASN A 92 11.59 -8.12 15.65
C ASN A 92 11.75 -7.19 14.45
N VAL A 93 10.60 -6.73 13.93
CA VAL A 93 10.50 -5.78 12.81
C VAL A 93 9.74 -4.56 13.28
N LEU A 94 10.31 -3.37 13.05
CA LEU A 94 9.64 -2.09 13.30
C LEU A 94 8.53 -1.88 12.27
N ILE A 95 7.28 -1.74 12.72
CA ILE A 95 6.07 -1.58 11.90
C ILE A 95 5.39 -0.26 12.23
N PRO A 96 4.99 0.58 11.22
CA PRO A 96 4.26 1.81 11.48
C PRO A 96 2.88 1.53 12.10
N GLU A 97 2.42 2.35 13.02
CA GLU A 97 1.05 2.32 13.52
C GLU A 97 0.43 3.74 13.40
N PRO A 98 -0.61 3.91 12.58
CA PRO A 98 -1.46 2.91 11.90
C PRO A 98 -0.76 2.16 10.77
N TYR A 99 -1.12 0.88 10.59
CA TYR A 99 -0.51 -0.05 9.65
C TYR A 99 -1.53 -0.68 8.67
N PHE A 100 -1.04 -1.21 7.55
CA PHE A 100 -1.82 -2.18 6.78
C PHE A 100 -1.84 -3.52 7.55
N PRO A 101 -3.02 -4.13 7.80
CA PRO A 101 -3.16 -5.25 8.75
C PRO A 101 -2.27 -6.47 8.51
N LEU A 102 -1.78 -6.68 7.29
CA LEU A 102 -0.91 -7.82 7.00
C LEU A 102 0.51 -7.65 7.51
N TYR A 103 1.01 -6.42 7.73
CA TYR A 103 2.39 -6.22 8.19
C TYR A 103 2.69 -6.94 9.51
N PRO A 104 1.96 -6.66 10.61
CA PRO A 104 2.21 -7.37 11.87
C PRO A 104 1.84 -8.85 11.77
N THR A 105 0.81 -9.20 11.00
CA THR A 105 0.37 -10.59 10.85
C THR A 105 1.44 -11.45 10.20
N ASP A 106 2.06 -10.99 9.11
CA ASP A 106 3.06 -11.76 8.39
C ASP A 106 4.35 -11.91 9.20
N VAL A 107 4.77 -10.88 9.97
CA VAL A 107 5.92 -11.00 10.89
C VAL A 107 5.66 -12.10 11.93
N VAL A 108 4.48 -12.13 12.55
CA VAL A 108 4.11 -13.14 13.55
C VAL A 108 4.00 -14.53 12.92
N LEU A 109 3.44 -14.65 11.71
CA LEU A 109 3.39 -15.91 10.97
C LEU A 109 4.78 -16.48 10.66
N CYS A 110 5.77 -15.63 10.49
CA CYS A 110 7.18 -16.02 10.28
C CYS A 110 7.93 -16.30 11.61
N GLY A 111 7.27 -16.15 12.76
CA GLY A 111 7.85 -16.44 14.09
C GLY A 111 8.57 -15.26 14.73
N GLY A 112 8.49 -14.06 14.15
CA GLY A 112 9.04 -12.83 14.70
C GLY A 112 8.05 -12.06 15.58
N GLU A 113 8.50 -10.92 16.09
CA GLU A 113 7.71 -9.95 16.85
C GLU A 113 7.49 -8.69 16.02
N ALA A 114 6.24 -8.27 15.91
CA ALA A 114 5.89 -6.99 15.31
C ALA A 114 6.03 -5.88 16.36
N ASN A 115 7.04 -5.03 16.21
CA ASN A 115 7.35 -3.94 17.13
C ASN A 115 6.83 -2.63 16.54
N MET A 116 5.70 -2.12 17.10
CA MET A 116 5.00 -0.98 16.54
C MET A 116 5.68 0.35 16.92
N TYR A 117 5.85 1.26 15.95
CA TYR A 117 6.20 2.65 16.21
C TYR A 117 5.04 3.58 15.83
N PRO A 118 4.73 4.61 16.63
CA PRO A 118 3.58 5.46 16.40
C PRO A 118 3.82 6.44 15.25
N CYS A 119 2.76 6.70 14.48
CA CYS A 119 2.70 7.77 13.49
C CYS A 119 1.49 8.65 13.82
N TYR A 120 1.71 9.94 14.06
CA TYR A 120 0.71 10.84 14.60
C TYR A 120 -0.03 11.65 13.53
N PHE A 121 -1.31 11.90 13.76
CA PHE A 121 -2.14 12.74 12.90
C PHE A 121 -1.56 14.16 12.72
N GLU A 122 -1.01 14.71 13.79
CA GLU A 122 -0.52 16.09 13.86
C GLU A 122 0.68 16.37 12.95
N ASN A 123 1.47 15.33 12.61
CA ASN A 123 2.61 15.41 11.69
C ASN A 123 2.39 14.64 10.37
N GLY A 124 1.12 14.44 9.99
CA GLY A 124 0.77 13.79 8.71
C GLY A 124 1.06 12.30 8.67
N PHE A 125 1.17 11.65 9.83
CA PHE A 125 1.49 10.23 9.98
C PHE A 125 2.90 9.83 9.49
N VAL A 126 3.83 10.77 9.42
CA VAL A 126 5.25 10.49 9.21
C VAL A 126 5.89 10.16 10.56
N PRO A 127 6.67 9.07 10.68
CA PRO A 127 7.29 8.71 11.96
C PRO A 127 8.32 9.74 12.41
N LEU A 128 8.46 9.90 13.72
CA LEU A 128 9.53 10.68 14.34
C LEU A 128 10.69 9.76 14.70
N VAL A 129 11.92 10.23 14.52
CA VAL A 129 13.13 9.44 14.80
C VAL A 129 13.19 9.05 16.28
N GLU A 130 12.80 9.94 17.19
CA GLU A 130 12.76 9.69 18.62
C GLU A 130 11.85 8.51 19.00
N ASP A 131 10.74 8.35 18.27
CA ASP A 131 9.85 7.20 18.47
C ASP A 131 10.48 5.92 17.95
N LEU A 132 11.18 5.96 16.82
CA LEU A 132 11.92 4.81 16.28
C LEU A 132 13.05 4.39 17.23
N GLU A 133 13.85 5.34 17.73
CA GLU A 133 14.91 5.12 18.72
C GLU A 133 14.39 4.48 20.01
N SER A 134 13.18 4.84 20.43
CA SER A 134 12.55 4.28 21.62
C SER A 134 12.13 2.81 21.47
N ARG A 135 12.00 2.32 20.24
CA ARG A 135 11.51 0.98 19.90
C ARG A 135 12.60 0.01 19.47
N ILE A 136 13.73 0.51 18.99
CA ILE A 136 14.82 -0.35 18.53
C ILE A 136 15.49 -1.09 19.73
N ASN A 137 15.87 -2.33 19.48
CA ASN A 137 16.64 -3.15 20.42
C ASN A 137 17.57 -4.12 19.66
N GLU A 138 18.34 -4.94 20.40
CA GLU A 138 19.34 -5.87 19.84
C GLU A 138 18.76 -6.95 18.90
N ASN A 139 17.47 -7.19 18.97
CA ASN A 139 16.75 -8.16 18.11
C ASN A 139 16.06 -7.50 16.90
N THR A 140 16.17 -6.18 16.76
CA THR A 140 15.54 -5.47 15.64
C THR A 140 16.35 -5.66 14.37
N ILE A 141 15.77 -6.30 13.35
CA ILE A 141 16.46 -6.65 12.10
C ILE A 141 16.01 -5.82 10.91
N ALA A 142 14.81 -5.26 10.96
CA ALA A 142 14.23 -4.53 9.85
C ALA A 142 13.28 -3.43 10.32
N ILE A 143 13.08 -2.45 9.45
CA ILE A 143 12.03 -1.44 9.54
C ILE A 143 11.20 -1.43 8.26
N LEU A 144 9.87 -1.32 8.41
CA LEU A 144 8.95 -1.21 7.28
C LEU A 144 8.38 0.20 7.19
N TYR A 145 8.44 0.80 6.00
CA TYR A 145 7.75 2.03 5.64
C TYR A 145 6.72 1.77 4.54
N ASN A 146 5.58 2.45 4.61
CA ASN A 146 4.55 2.40 3.57
C ASN A 146 4.19 3.81 3.12
N PHE A 147 4.70 4.23 1.98
CA PHE A 147 4.44 5.55 1.40
C PHE A 147 4.29 5.48 -0.12
N PRO A 148 3.19 6.04 -0.67
CA PRO A 148 2.01 6.59 0.04
C PRO A 148 1.29 5.55 0.89
N SER A 149 0.76 5.97 2.03
CA SER A 149 0.32 5.07 3.10
C SER A 149 -1.13 4.59 2.98
N ASN A 150 -1.36 3.34 3.31
CA ASN A 150 -2.64 2.80 3.74
C ASN A 150 -2.56 2.53 5.26
N PRO A 151 -3.38 3.17 6.13
CA PRO A 151 -4.68 3.78 5.83
C PRO A 151 -4.69 5.29 5.64
N THR A 152 -3.58 6.01 5.82
CA THR A 152 -3.59 7.45 6.12
C THR A 152 -3.61 8.35 4.88
N GLY A 153 -3.17 7.84 3.72
CA GLY A 153 -2.94 8.64 2.52
C GLY A 153 -1.73 9.59 2.63
N GLY A 154 -0.97 9.49 3.73
CA GLY A 154 0.25 10.28 3.96
C GLY A 154 1.38 9.87 3.01
N ASN A 155 2.31 10.80 2.78
CA ASN A 155 3.53 10.59 2.01
C ASN A 155 4.68 11.34 2.69
N VAL A 156 5.92 11.08 2.27
CA VAL A 156 7.11 11.74 2.78
C VAL A 156 7.66 12.74 1.78
N THR A 157 8.39 13.77 2.28
CA THR A 157 9.28 14.59 1.47
C THR A 157 10.64 13.89 1.29
N GLU A 158 11.50 14.39 0.38
CA GLU A 158 12.84 13.85 0.23
C GLU A 158 13.67 14.00 1.52
N GLU A 159 13.55 15.13 2.22
CA GLU A 159 14.23 15.36 3.47
C GLU A 159 13.78 14.38 4.57
N GLN A 160 12.48 14.13 4.66
CA GLN A 160 11.94 13.14 5.60
C GLN A 160 12.40 11.72 5.26
N ARG A 161 12.36 11.33 3.97
CA ARG A 161 12.89 10.06 3.49
C ARG A 161 14.35 9.89 3.86
N ASP A 162 15.19 10.92 3.64
CA ASP A 162 16.63 10.86 3.92
C ASP A 162 16.91 10.64 5.41
N VAL A 163 16.16 11.28 6.28
CA VAL A 163 16.23 11.07 7.74
C VAL A 163 15.88 9.63 8.11
N LEU A 164 14.81 9.08 7.54
CA LEU A 164 14.37 7.70 7.81
C LEU A 164 15.34 6.65 7.25
N VAL A 165 15.94 6.92 6.09
CA VAL A 165 17.00 6.08 5.52
C VAL A 165 18.26 6.13 6.40
N GLN A 166 18.62 7.32 6.90
CA GLN A 166 19.77 7.46 7.79
C GLN A 166 19.58 6.67 9.09
N PHE A 167 18.38 6.69 9.67
CA PHE A 167 18.05 5.85 10.84
C PHE A 167 18.28 4.36 10.55
N ALA A 168 17.81 3.85 9.41
CA ALA A 168 18.01 2.45 9.04
C ALA A 168 19.50 2.10 8.86
N LYS A 169 20.29 3.02 8.26
CA LYS A 169 21.74 2.87 8.10
C LYS A 169 22.49 2.82 9.42
N ASP A 170 22.20 3.76 10.32
CA ASP A 170 22.90 3.89 11.61
C ASP A 170 22.68 2.66 12.50
N ASN A 171 21.57 1.94 12.27
CA ASN A 171 21.19 0.75 13.01
C ASN A 171 21.35 -0.56 12.22
N ASP A 172 21.95 -0.50 11.02
CA ASP A 172 22.21 -1.65 10.13
C ASP A 172 20.95 -2.49 9.78
N LEU A 173 19.77 -1.85 9.71
CA LEU A 173 18.47 -2.51 9.49
C LEU A 173 18.20 -2.77 8.01
N TRP A 174 17.52 -3.87 7.70
CA TRP A 174 16.82 -3.99 6.43
C TRP A 174 15.70 -2.94 6.35
N LEU A 175 15.70 -2.15 5.28
CA LEU A 175 14.64 -1.19 4.98
C LEU A 175 13.67 -1.83 4.01
N ILE A 176 12.47 -2.19 4.49
CA ILE A 176 11.38 -2.71 3.67
C ILE A 176 10.48 -1.54 3.33
N THR A 177 10.27 -1.27 2.03
CA THR A 177 9.41 -0.18 1.59
C THR A 177 8.26 -0.71 0.74
N ASP A 178 7.03 -0.47 1.18
CA ASP A 178 5.82 -0.76 0.41
C ASP A 178 5.41 0.49 -0.36
N GLU A 179 5.67 0.47 -1.67
CA GLU A 179 5.44 1.59 -2.59
C GLU A 179 4.34 1.28 -3.62
N VAL A 180 3.35 0.43 -3.27
CA VAL A 180 2.27 0.01 -4.18
C VAL A 180 1.40 1.15 -4.71
N TYR A 181 1.46 2.33 -4.08
CA TYR A 181 0.76 3.54 -4.50
C TYR A 181 1.65 4.56 -5.21
N ASP A 182 2.84 4.18 -5.69
CA ASP A 182 3.84 5.05 -6.33
C ASP A 182 3.28 5.90 -7.50
N LYS A 183 2.26 5.41 -8.20
CA LYS A 183 1.57 6.10 -9.31
C LYS A 183 0.34 6.91 -8.88
N ILE A 184 0.00 6.88 -7.59
CA ILE A 184 -1.15 7.62 -7.04
C ILE A 184 -0.61 8.62 -6.02
N VAL A 185 0.02 9.67 -6.53
CA VAL A 185 0.62 10.77 -5.79
C VAL A 185 0.06 12.09 -6.32
N TYR A 186 -0.32 12.99 -5.42
CA TYR A 186 -0.98 14.23 -5.73
C TYR A 186 -0.09 15.43 -5.45
N ASP A 187 -0.07 16.38 -6.39
CA ASP A 187 0.57 17.70 -6.23
C ASP A 187 2.11 17.65 -6.06
N SER A 188 2.73 16.48 -6.17
CA SER A 188 4.18 16.26 -6.09
C SER A 188 4.57 15.03 -6.90
N GLU A 189 5.86 14.74 -6.98
CA GLU A 189 6.37 13.46 -7.48
C GLU A 189 6.45 12.44 -6.33
N HIS A 190 6.44 11.15 -6.68
CA HIS A 190 6.67 10.07 -5.72
C HIS A 190 8.10 10.12 -5.17
N VAL A 191 8.24 10.03 -3.85
CA VAL A 191 9.54 9.94 -3.17
C VAL A 191 9.78 8.49 -2.79
N SER A 192 10.66 7.82 -3.55
CA SER A 192 11.04 6.43 -3.30
C SER A 192 12.18 6.33 -2.30
N PHE A 193 12.22 5.25 -1.54
CA PHE A 193 13.36 4.87 -0.70
C PHE A 193 14.47 4.18 -1.51
N LEU A 194 14.13 3.70 -2.71
CA LEU A 194 15.11 3.17 -3.66
C LEU A 194 16.02 4.29 -4.16
N GLY A 195 17.31 4.02 -4.28
CA GLY A 195 18.30 5.00 -4.75
C GLY A 195 18.64 6.10 -3.73
N ALA A 196 18.23 5.95 -2.47
CA ALA A 196 18.59 6.87 -1.39
C ALA A 196 19.98 6.59 -0.78
N GLY A 197 20.84 5.88 -1.53
CA GLY A 197 22.22 5.56 -1.15
C GLY A 197 22.30 4.55 -0.01
N TYR A 198 21.39 3.58 0.06
CA TYR A 198 21.39 2.46 0.99
C TYR A 198 21.03 1.18 0.25
N ASP A 199 21.90 0.17 0.31
CA ASP A 199 21.74 -1.05 -0.48
C ASP A 199 20.85 -2.10 0.21
N LYS A 200 20.73 -2.07 1.55
CA LYS A 200 19.80 -2.95 2.31
C LYS A 200 18.35 -2.46 2.21
N VAL A 201 17.87 -2.22 0.98
CA VAL A 201 16.49 -1.85 0.68
C VAL A 201 15.81 -2.96 -0.08
N ILE A 202 14.60 -3.33 0.36
CA ILE A 202 13.71 -4.23 -0.36
C ILE A 202 12.39 -3.49 -0.62
N MET A 203 12.11 -3.21 -1.89
CA MET A 203 10.88 -2.53 -2.29
C MET A 203 9.83 -3.54 -2.74
N ILE A 204 8.60 -3.31 -2.28
CA ILE A 204 7.39 -4.01 -2.71
C ILE A 204 6.60 -3.08 -3.62
N ASN A 205 6.14 -3.61 -4.76
CA ASN A 205 5.18 -2.91 -5.59
C ASN A 205 4.17 -3.90 -6.23
N SER A 206 3.10 -3.37 -6.80
CA SER A 206 2.03 -4.18 -7.37
C SER A 206 1.30 -3.48 -8.51
N PHE A 207 0.94 -4.24 -9.53
CA PHE A 207 0.10 -3.74 -10.63
C PHE A 207 -1.37 -3.61 -10.24
N SER A 208 -1.74 -4.10 -9.04
CA SER A 208 -3.09 -3.96 -8.46
C SER A 208 -3.58 -2.53 -8.43
N LYS A 209 -2.69 -1.58 -8.08
CA LYS A 209 -3.05 -0.16 -7.96
C LYS A 209 -2.66 0.64 -9.20
N THR A 210 -1.50 0.33 -9.79
CA THR A 210 -0.97 1.00 -10.97
C THR A 210 -1.88 0.84 -12.19
N PHE A 211 -2.48 -0.35 -12.40
CA PHE A 211 -3.31 -0.66 -13.56
C PHE A 211 -4.71 -1.18 -13.21
N ALA A 212 -5.19 -0.95 -11.98
CA ALA A 212 -6.49 -1.46 -11.51
C ALA A 212 -6.63 -2.99 -11.69
N MET A 213 -5.57 -3.74 -11.37
CA MET A 213 -5.47 -5.20 -11.56
C MET A 213 -5.56 -5.96 -10.23
N THR A 214 -6.40 -5.55 -9.30
CA THR A 214 -6.48 -6.14 -7.95
C THR A 214 -6.77 -7.63 -7.98
N GLY A 215 -7.73 -8.06 -8.81
CA GLY A 215 -8.12 -9.47 -8.99
C GLY A 215 -7.14 -10.29 -9.83
N TRP A 216 -6.18 -9.66 -10.53
CA TRP A 216 -5.20 -10.37 -11.36
C TRP A 216 -4.09 -11.03 -10.57
N ARG A 217 -3.88 -10.58 -9.35
CA ARG A 217 -2.89 -11.12 -8.41
C ARG A 217 -1.47 -11.13 -9.00
N ILE A 218 -0.94 -9.95 -9.30
CA ILE A 218 0.42 -9.79 -9.83
C ILE A 218 1.10 -8.55 -9.24
N GLY A 219 2.34 -8.72 -8.80
CA GLY A 219 3.21 -7.70 -8.20
C GLY A 219 4.66 -8.06 -8.39
N TYR A 220 5.54 -7.36 -7.71
CA TYR A 220 6.96 -7.64 -7.70
C TYR A 220 7.64 -7.13 -6.43
N LEU A 221 8.77 -7.71 -6.12
CA LEU A 221 9.76 -7.16 -5.20
C LEU A 221 11.04 -6.83 -5.95
N LEU A 222 11.77 -5.87 -5.42
CA LEU A 222 13.00 -5.35 -6.02
C LEU A 222 13.98 -4.98 -4.93
N SER A 223 15.26 -5.33 -5.12
CA SER A 223 16.37 -4.89 -4.26
C SER A 223 17.64 -4.69 -5.07
N PRO A 224 18.44 -3.66 -4.79
CA PRO A 224 19.80 -3.54 -5.36
C PRO A 224 20.75 -4.61 -4.80
N ASP A 225 20.47 -5.20 -3.63
CA ASP A 225 21.28 -6.26 -3.02
C ASP A 225 21.03 -7.61 -3.73
N SER A 226 22.04 -8.09 -4.47
CA SER A 226 21.97 -9.33 -5.25
C SER A 226 21.85 -10.58 -4.37
N ASP A 227 22.47 -10.60 -3.20
CA ASP A 227 22.42 -11.74 -2.28
C ASP A 227 21.04 -11.85 -1.64
N ALA A 228 20.42 -10.72 -1.28
CA ALA A 228 19.03 -10.67 -0.85
C ALA A 228 18.10 -11.20 -1.96
N MET A 229 18.28 -10.78 -3.21
CA MET A 229 17.45 -11.22 -4.32
C MET A 229 17.51 -12.73 -4.55
N VAL A 230 18.66 -13.37 -4.32
CA VAL A 230 18.79 -14.84 -4.37
C VAL A 230 17.89 -15.49 -3.31
N GLN A 231 17.90 -14.99 -2.07
CA GLN A 231 17.09 -15.57 -0.99
C GLN A 231 15.59 -15.28 -1.19
N LEU A 232 15.23 -14.07 -1.58
CA LEU A 232 13.85 -13.68 -1.87
C LEU A 232 13.25 -14.52 -3.02
N THR A 233 13.99 -14.71 -4.11
CA THR A 233 13.55 -15.58 -5.20
C THR A 233 13.39 -17.02 -4.75
N LYS A 234 14.21 -17.50 -3.81
CA LYS A 234 14.09 -18.84 -3.24
C LYS A 234 12.81 -18.96 -2.39
N MET A 235 12.42 -17.93 -1.64
CA MET A 235 11.14 -17.94 -0.91
C MET A 235 9.96 -17.96 -1.89
N GLN A 236 9.98 -17.14 -2.95
CA GLN A 236 8.98 -17.18 -4.02
C GLN A 236 8.82 -18.59 -4.61
N TYR A 237 9.92 -19.33 -4.79
CA TYR A 237 9.85 -20.73 -5.25
C TYR A 237 9.10 -21.61 -4.25
N TYR A 238 9.38 -21.49 -2.96
CA TYR A 238 8.75 -22.34 -1.95
C TYR A 238 7.27 -21.98 -1.70
N VAL A 239 6.90 -20.72 -1.86
CA VAL A 239 5.53 -20.26 -1.62
C VAL A 239 4.62 -20.51 -2.82
N THR A 240 5.09 -20.22 -4.06
CA THR A 240 4.21 -20.23 -5.25
C THR A 240 4.83 -20.87 -6.49
N ALA A 241 6.08 -21.36 -6.44
CA ALA A 241 6.89 -21.83 -7.57
C ALA A 241 7.19 -20.73 -8.61
N CYS A 242 6.20 -20.06 -9.16
CA CYS A 242 6.32 -18.91 -10.07
C CYS A 242 4.97 -18.19 -10.18
N SER A 243 4.98 -16.97 -10.69
CA SER A 243 3.76 -16.22 -11.01
C SER A 243 3.12 -16.67 -12.33
N ASN A 244 1.85 -16.34 -12.54
CA ASN A 244 1.08 -16.70 -13.72
C ASN A 244 1.74 -16.20 -15.02
N ASP A 245 2.03 -17.09 -15.95
CA ASP A 245 2.74 -16.80 -17.20
C ASP A 245 1.97 -15.80 -18.08
N ALA A 246 0.72 -16.06 -18.39
CA ALA A 246 -0.08 -15.22 -19.27
C ALA A 246 -0.30 -13.79 -18.71
N MET A 247 -0.42 -13.66 -17.39
CA MET A 247 -0.56 -12.35 -16.74
C MET A 247 0.72 -11.51 -16.84
N GLN A 248 1.88 -12.12 -16.80
CA GLN A 248 3.15 -11.41 -16.97
C GLN A 248 3.28 -10.77 -18.35
N TYR A 249 2.85 -11.48 -19.42
CA TYR A 249 2.76 -10.90 -20.78
C TYR A 249 1.77 -9.74 -20.85
N ALA A 250 0.62 -9.86 -20.19
CA ALA A 250 -0.38 -8.81 -20.17
C ALA A 250 0.11 -7.54 -19.46
N VAL A 251 0.82 -7.70 -18.36
CA VAL A 251 1.43 -6.58 -17.63
C VAL A 251 2.53 -5.93 -18.45
N LEU A 252 3.41 -6.71 -19.07
CA LEU A 252 4.46 -6.18 -19.95
C LEU A 252 3.83 -5.29 -21.06
N GLU A 253 2.79 -5.76 -21.69
CA GLU A 253 2.10 -4.99 -22.74
C GLU A 253 1.38 -3.74 -22.18
N ALA A 254 0.85 -3.79 -20.96
CA ALA A 254 0.30 -2.63 -20.28
C ALA A 254 1.37 -1.55 -20.03
N MET A 255 2.54 -1.95 -19.51
CA MET A 255 3.67 -1.03 -19.28
C MET A 255 4.18 -0.37 -20.55
N GLU A 256 4.14 -1.08 -21.69
CA GLU A 256 4.60 -0.58 -22.99
C GLU A 256 3.58 0.34 -23.68
N LYS A 257 2.28 -0.01 -23.60
CA LYS A 257 1.25 0.57 -24.47
C LYS A 257 0.18 1.37 -23.73
N ALA A 258 0.17 1.33 -22.39
CA ALA A 258 -0.79 2.07 -21.55
C ALA A 258 -0.08 2.88 -20.47
N SER A 259 1.07 3.45 -20.79
CA SER A 259 1.93 4.19 -19.85
C SER A 259 1.25 5.44 -19.25
N ASN A 260 0.27 6.02 -19.94
CA ASN A 260 -0.52 7.16 -19.45
C ASN A 260 -1.69 6.76 -18.54
N TYR A 261 -2.11 5.49 -18.55
CA TYR A 261 -3.27 5.03 -17.78
C TYR A 261 -3.19 5.34 -16.27
N PRO A 262 -2.06 5.13 -15.57
CA PRO A 262 -1.96 5.49 -14.16
C PRO A 262 -2.16 6.97 -13.89
N SER A 263 -1.66 7.86 -14.76
CA SER A 263 -1.80 9.30 -14.60
C SER A 263 -3.24 9.79 -14.84
N GLU A 264 -3.96 9.18 -15.77
CA GLU A 264 -5.38 9.45 -16.00
C GLU A 264 -6.23 9.05 -14.79
N MET A 265 -5.98 7.87 -14.23
CA MET A 265 -6.63 7.38 -13.02
C MET A 265 -6.29 8.24 -11.80
N CYS A 266 -5.02 8.63 -11.64
CA CYS A 266 -4.57 9.51 -10.57
C CYS A 266 -5.25 10.87 -10.61
N ALA A 267 -5.45 11.46 -11.78
CA ALA A 267 -6.14 12.74 -11.96
C ALA A 267 -7.61 12.67 -11.48
N GLU A 268 -8.30 11.56 -11.74
CA GLU A 268 -9.66 11.35 -11.22
C GLU A 268 -9.65 11.18 -9.69
N PHE A 269 -8.74 10.38 -9.15
CA PHE A 269 -8.60 10.23 -7.69
C PHE A 269 -8.29 11.54 -6.98
N LYS A 270 -7.49 12.42 -7.60
CA LYS A 270 -7.27 13.77 -7.05
C LYS A 270 -8.58 14.54 -6.89
N GLY A 271 -9.45 14.52 -7.89
CA GLY A 271 -10.75 15.20 -7.80
C GLY A 271 -11.68 14.59 -6.74
N ARG A 272 -11.63 13.26 -6.54
CA ARG A 272 -12.37 12.56 -5.48
C ARG A 272 -11.81 12.90 -4.10
N ARG A 273 -10.48 12.94 -3.95
CA ARG A 273 -9.79 13.41 -2.74
C ARG A 273 -10.26 14.80 -2.32
N ASP A 274 -10.20 15.74 -3.26
CA ASP A 274 -10.55 17.13 -3.00
C ASP A 274 -12.02 17.25 -2.53
N LEU A 275 -12.92 16.49 -3.15
CA LEU A 275 -14.33 16.44 -2.78
C LEU A 275 -14.53 15.89 -1.36
N ILE A 276 -13.99 14.70 -1.05
CA ILE A 276 -14.21 14.06 0.25
C ILE A 276 -13.56 14.85 1.39
N CYS A 277 -12.34 15.35 1.19
CA CYS A 277 -11.64 16.18 2.20
C CYS A 277 -12.39 17.48 2.47
N LYS A 278 -12.89 18.16 1.44
CA LYS A 278 -13.71 19.37 1.59
C LYS A 278 -14.97 19.09 2.42
N ARG A 279 -15.66 17.98 2.16
CA ARG A 279 -16.88 17.60 2.89
C ARG A 279 -16.57 17.25 4.34
N LEU A 280 -15.57 16.41 4.61
CA LEU A 280 -15.19 16.00 5.97
C LEU A 280 -14.75 17.21 6.82
N ASN A 281 -13.89 18.08 6.29
CA ASN A 281 -13.42 19.26 7.03
C ASN A 281 -14.49 20.36 7.24
N ALA A 282 -15.64 20.25 6.58
CA ALA A 282 -16.79 21.13 6.84
C ALA A 282 -17.68 20.62 7.98
N MET A 283 -17.53 19.35 8.41
CA MET A 283 -18.33 18.73 9.46
C MET A 283 -17.80 19.13 10.85
N PRO A 284 -18.67 19.46 11.82
CA PRO A 284 -18.25 19.70 13.20
C PRO A 284 -17.53 18.48 13.79
N ARG A 285 -16.50 18.72 14.61
CA ARG A 285 -15.73 17.70 15.32
C ARG A 285 -15.03 16.66 14.41
N VAL A 286 -14.86 16.95 13.12
CA VAL A 286 -14.11 16.15 12.19
C VAL A 286 -12.90 16.93 11.70
N SER A 287 -11.73 16.30 11.73
CA SER A 287 -10.49 16.85 11.19
C SER A 287 -9.88 15.83 10.22
N CYS A 288 -9.61 16.26 9.00
CA CYS A 288 -9.06 15.40 7.96
C CYS A 288 -7.79 16.03 7.37
N ASN A 289 -6.65 15.37 7.51
CA ASN A 289 -5.47 15.69 6.73
C ASN A 289 -5.77 15.44 5.24
N VAL A 290 -5.34 16.36 4.38
CA VAL A 290 -5.48 16.18 2.94
C VAL A 290 -4.41 15.17 2.47
N PRO A 291 -4.80 14.00 1.97
CA PRO A 291 -3.84 13.00 1.51
C PRO A 291 -2.97 13.53 0.37
N THR A 292 -1.70 13.18 0.41
CA THR A 292 -0.75 13.49 -0.67
C THR A 292 -0.51 12.29 -1.59
N GLY A 293 -1.08 11.12 -1.26
CA GLY A 293 -1.05 9.94 -2.10
C GLY A 293 -2.10 8.89 -1.71
N ALA A 294 -2.06 7.74 -2.35
CA ALA A 294 -3.02 6.63 -2.28
C ALA A 294 -4.46 7.10 -2.57
N PHE A 295 -5.46 6.39 -2.11
CA PHE A 295 -6.87 6.76 -2.29
C PHE A 295 -7.68 6.58 -0.99
N TYR A 296 -7.05 6.96 0.13
CA TYR A 296 -7.65 6.90 1.47
C TYR A 296 -7.63 8.26 2.14
N VAL A 297 -8.66 8.52 2.95
CA VAL A 297 -8.65 9.52 4.01
C VAL A 297 -8.80 8.82 5.35
N PHE A 298 -8.13 9.36 6.36
CA PHE A 298 -8.13 8.85 7.73
C PHE A 298 -8.45 9.95 8.74
N PRO A 299 -9.68 10.55 8.62
CA PRO A 299 -10.10 11.64 9.47
C PRO A 299 -10.19 11.23 10.94
N LYS A 300 -9.87 12.19 11.82
CA LYS A 300 -10.07 12.14 13.26
C LYS A 300 -11.47 12.65 13.60
N PHE A 301 -12.19 11.91 14.44
CA PHE A 301 -13.51 12.25 14.96
C PHE A 301 -13.41 12.53 16.45
N ASP A 302 -13.65 13.78 16.86
CA ASP A 302 -13.68 14.18 18.27
C ASP A 302 -15.07 13.91 18.87
N ILE A 303 -15.42 12.63 19.04
CA ILE A 303 -16.70 12.14 19.56
C ILE A 303 -16.40 11.15 20.71
N PRO A 304 -16.09 11.65 21.90
CA PRO A 304 -15.50 10.87 22.99
C PRO A 304 -16.41 9.77 23.55
N ASP A 305 -17.72 9.84 23.29
CA ASP A 305 -18.69 8.86 23.79
C ASP A 305 -18.75 7.58 22.92
N TYR A 306 -17.99 7.51 21.82
CA TYR A 306 -17.97 6.39 20.89
C TYR A 306 -16.54 5.98 20.56
N THR A 307 -16.25 4.68 20.63
CA THR A 307 -15.06 4.09 20.04
C THR A 307 -15.10 4.13 18.53
N SER A 308 -13.95 3.96 17.85
CA SER A 308 -13.88 3.87 16.37
C SER A 308 -14.78 2.75 15.82
N GLU A 309 -14.88 1.63 16.53
CA GLU A 309 -15.74 0.51 16.14
C GLU A 309 -17.21 0.85 16.27
N GLU A 310 -17.64 1.43 17.39
CA GLU A 310 -19.02 1.87 17.60
C GLU A 310 -19.41 2.96 16.60
N LEU A 311 -18.51 3.91 16.34
CA LEU A 311 -18.75 4.95 15.34
C LEU A 311 -18.86 4.37 13.92
N ALA A 312 -18.01 3.40 13.55
CA ALA A 312 -18.11 2.72 12.26
C ALA A 312 -19.43 1.93 12.13
N MET A 313 -19.93 1.33 13.24
CA MET A 313 -21.25 0.70 13.24
C MET A 313 -22.39 1.71 13.09
N LYS A 314 -22.29 2.91 13.71
CA LYS A 314 -23.27 3.99 13.48
C LYS A 314 -23.26 4.49 12.04
N MET A 315 -22.08 4.57 11.40
CA MET A 315 -21.98 4.88 9.96
C MET A 315 -22.68 3.79 9.13
N LEU A 316 -22.46 2.51 9.45
CA LEU A 316 -23.10 1.40 8.76
C LEU A 316 -24.64 1.41 8.91
N GLU A 317 -25.17 1.69 10.13
CA GLU A 317 -26.60 1.89 10.38
C GLU A 317 -27.16 3.05 9.54
N GLY A 318 -26.36 4.08 9.27
CA GLY A 318 -26.68 5.19 8.37
C GLY A 318 -26.46 4.89 6.88
N GLY A 319 -26.11 3.65 6.52
CA GLY A 319 -25.88 3.24 5.12
C GLY A 319 -24.53 3.66 4.55
N VAL A 320 -23.51 3.81 5.40
CA VAL A 320 -22.11 4.11 5.00
C VAL A 320 -21.19 3.03 5.55
N LEU A 321 -20.56 2.27 4.67
CA LEU A 321 -19.54 1.29 5.05
C LEU A 321 -18.15 1.90 4.98
N CYS A 322 -17.51 2.07 6.14
CA CYS A 322 -16.12 2.50 6.30
C CYS A 322 -15.38 1.55 7.25
N SER A 323 -14.08 1.67 7.37
CA SER A 323 -13.31 0.84 8.30
C SER A 323 -13.05 1.59 9.61
N PRO A 324 -13.23 0.97 10.79
CA PRO A 324 -12.81 1.57 12.04
C PRO A 324 -11.28 1.74 12.07
N GLY A 325 -10.80 2.81 12.68
CA GLY A 325 -9.37 3.09 12.74
C GLY A 325 -8.58 2.03 13.50
N THR A 326 -9.18 1.42 14.51
CA THR A 326 -8.61 0.29 15.29
C THR A 326 -8.30 -0.96 14.46
N ALA A 327 -8.92 -1.13 13.28
CA ALA A 327 -8.52 -2.17 12.32
C ALA A 327 -7.08 -1.99 11.78
N PHE A 328 -6.48 -0.82 11.99
CA PHE A 328 -5.13 -0.46 11.56
C PHE A 328 -4.17 -0.25 12.75
N GLY A 329 -4.52 -0.78 13.91
CA GLY A 329 -3.76 -0.66 15.15
C GLY A 329 -4.42 0.24 16.19
N ALA A 330 -3.92 0.17 17.43
CA ALA A 330 -4.49 0.92 18.56
C ALA A 330 -4.39 2.44 18.38
N ALA A 331 -3.34 2.93 17.71
CA ALA A 331 -3.18 4.34 17.36
C ALA A 331 -4.25 4.86 16.37
N GLY A 332 -5.03 3.97 15.78
CA GLY A 332 -6.17 4.31 14.94
C GLY A 332 -7.44 4.68 15.69
N GLU A 333 -7.46 4.59 17.04
CA GLU A 333 -8.62 4.99 17.84
C GLU A 333 -8.98 6.47 17.62
N GLY A 334 -10.27 6.76 17.55
CA GLY A 334 -10.80 8.09 17.19
C GLY A 334 -10.78 8.39 15.69
N HIS A 335 -10.36 7.45 14.85
CA HIS A 335 -10.31 7.59 13.39
C HIS A 335 -11.24 6.60 12.67
N LEU A 336 -11.64 6.97 11.45
CA LEU A 336 -12.26 6.06 10.48
C LEU A 336 -11.51 6.15 9.15
N ARG A 337 -11.32 5.02 8.45
CA ARG A 337 -10.77 5.05 7.09
C ARG A 337 -11.90 5.03 6.05
N PHE A 338 -11.81 5.96 5.09
CA PHE A 338 -12.64 5.97 3.89
C PHE A 338 -11.75 5.82 2.65
N ALA A 339 -12.04 4.83 1.82
CA ALA A 339 -11.45 4.68 0.49
C ALA A 339 -12.32 5.44 -0.52
N TYR A 340 -11.78 6.44 -1.22
CA TYR A 340 -12.55 7.21 -2.22
C TYR A 340 -12.43 6.59 -3.62
N THR A 341 -12.57 5.26 -3.67
CA THR A 341 -12.48 4.44 -4.88
C THR A 341 -13.81 4.26 -5.60
N ILE A 342 -14.80 5.10 -5.30
CA ILE A 342 -16.14 5.13 -5.89
C ILE A 342 -16.40 6.45 -6.60
N GLY A 343 -17.44 6.52 -7.43
CA GLY A 343 -17.77 7.72 -8.21
C GLY A 343 -18.06 8.96 -7.34
N ARG A 344 -17.81 10.16 -7.89
CA ARG A 344 -17.99 11.43 -7.15
C ARG A 344 -19.42 11.65 -6.65
N GLU A 345 -20.42 11.15 -7.37
CA GLU A 345 -21.82 11.21 -6.96
C GLU A 345 -22.05 10.37 -5.70
N ASP A 346 -21.52 9.13 -5.67
CA ASP A 346 -21.63 8.27 -4.49
C ASP A 346 -20.82 8.81 -3.31
N ILE A 347 -19.64 9.42 -3.56
CA ILE A 347 -18.89 10.14 -2.51
C ILE A 347 -19.78 11.25 -1.91
N SER A 348 -20.44 12.07 -2.74
CA SER A 348 -21.30 13.16 -2.25
C SER A 348 -22.45 12.61 -1.41
N ARG A 349 -23.18 11.59 -1.91
CA ARG A 349 -24.27 10.93 -1.19
C ARG A 349 -23.80 10.29 0.12
N GLY A 350 -22.61 9.66 0.10
CA GLY A 350 -22.01 9.06 1.29
C GLY A 350 -21.68 10.11 2.34
N MET A 351 -21.14 11.24 1.92
CA MET A 351 -20.84 12.34 2.86
C MET A 351 -22.11 13.02 3.41
N ASP A 352 -23.21 13.08 2.64
CA ASP A 352 -24.51 13.52 3.17
C ASP A 352 -25.00 12.59 4.29
N ARG A 353 -24.87 11.26 4.11
CA ARG A 353 -25.22 10.26 5.14
C ARG A 353 -24.30 10.37 6.38
N VAL A 354 -22.99 10.55 6.18
CA VAL A 354 -22.04 10.77 7.29
C VAL A 354 -22.46 11.98 8.12
N GLU A 355 -22.77 13.12 7.48
CA GLU A 355 -23.23 14.34 8.14
C GLU A 355 -24.54 14.13 8.90
N GLU A 356 -25.50 13.39 8.32
CA GLU A 356 -26.75 13.04 8.98
C GLU A 356 -26.52 12.17 10.24
N VAL A 357 -25.64 11.15 10.15
CA VAL A 357 -25.28 10.31 11.31
C VAL A 357 -24.66 11.17 12.40
N LEU A 358 -23.66 11.99 12.08
CA LEU A 358 -22.98 12.86 13.05
C LEU A 358 -23.93 13.82 13.73
N SER A 359 -24.91 14.39 13.00
CA SER A 359 -25.89 15.31 13.57
C SER A 359 -26.79 14.69 14.65
N LYS A 360 -26.86 13.36 14.72
CA LYS A 360 -27.64 12.62 15.72
C LYS A 360 -26.78 12.18 16.92
N LEU A 361 -25.45 12.27 16.81
CA LEU A 361 -24.50 11.84 17.84
C LEU A 361 -23.90 13.01 18.63
N VAL A 362 -24.07 14.25 18.14
CA VAL A 362 -23.46 15.49 18.71
C VAL A 362 -24.50 16.38 19.34
#